data_afbea7707bfee93e0bbecd2354f5a48b
#
_entry.id   afbea7707bfee93e0bbecd2354f5a48b
#
_cell.length_a   1.000
_cell.length_b   1.000
_cell.length_c   1.000
_cell.angle_alpha   90.00
_cell.angle_beta   90.00
_cell.angle_gamma   90.00
#
_symmetry.space_group_name_H-M   'P 1'
#
loop_
_entity.id
_entity.type
_entity.pdbx_description
1 polymer ?
#
loop_
_entity_poly.entity_id
_entity_poly.type
_entity_poly.pdbx_seq_one_letter_code
_entity_poly.pdbx_strand_id
1 'polypeptide(L)'
;IKRKREMIYLLITGILIFTNWSTWIYAVVTNKIIDASFGYFIMPILSVFFGILFLKEPYNKQKILSVLLVAISVGYLLLNFASVPWVGLIVAFTWSIYSLLRKKISVESDIGLLIESLYITPLALLIFYLITIDGNYYFSINDPKIAFWLFLAGPMTVIPLFLFLKGVDLAGLG
;
A
#
# COMPACT_ATOMS: atom_id res chain seq x y z
N ILE A 1 -22.19 -14.12 10.58
CA ILE A 1 -20.77 -14.52 10.72
C ILE A 1 -19.94 -13.97 9.56
N LYS A 2 -20.38 -14.09 8.29
CA LYS A 2 -19.65 -13.58 7.12
C LYS A 2 -19.36 -12.08 7.20
N ARG A 3 -20.35 -11.26 7.54
CA ARG A 3 -20.24 -9.80 7.65
C ARG A 3 -19.20 -9.35 8.70
N LYS A 4 -19.14 -10.02 9.88
CA LYS A 4 -18.12 -9.72 10.90
C LYS A 4 -16.70 -9.99 10.42
N ARG A 5 -16.51 -11.09 9.69
CA ARG A 5 -15.21 -11.46 9.13
C ARG A 5 -14.75 -10.45 8.07
N GLU A 6 -15.64 -10.00 7.20
CA GLU A 6 -15.33 -8.98 6.19
C GLU A 6 -14.96 -7.64 6.85
N MET A 7 -15.64 -7.23 7.91
CA MET A 7 -15.30 -6.01 8.66
C MET A 7 -13.91 -6.10 9.31
N ILE A 8 -13.53 -7.26 9.85
CA ILE A 8 -12.19 -7.48 10.41
C ILE A 8 -11.13 -7.40 9.29
N TYR A 9 -11.39 -8.01 8.13
CA TYR A 9 -10.47 -7.90 7.01
C TYR A 9 -10.30 -6.46 6.54
N LEU A 10 -11.40 -5.67 6.45
CA LEU A 10 -11.33 -4.25 6.09
C LEU A 10 -10.59 -3.42 7.14
N LEU A 11 -10.68 -3.76 8.42
CA LEU A 11 -9.85 -3.12 9.45
C LEU A 11 -8.37 -3.43 9.23
N ILE A 12 -8.03 -4.69 8.98
CA ILE A 12 -6.63 -5.11 8.73
C ILE A 12 -6.10 -4.45 7.46
N THR A 13 -6.89 -4.42 6.37
CA THR A 13 -6.48 -3.77 5.13
C THR A 13 -6.33 -2.26 5.29
N GLY A 14 -7.19 -1.61 6.06
CA GLY A 14 -7.03 -0.20 6.44
C GLY A 14 -5.71 0.07 7.17
N ILE A 15 -5.35 -0.76 8.15
CA ILE A 15 -4.07 -0.66 8.86
C ILE A 15 -2.89 -0.89 7.91
N LEU A 16 -2.97 -1.86 7.02
CA LEU A 16 -1.91 -2.16 6.06
C LEU A 16 -1.66 -1.00 5.09
N ILE A 17 -2.73 -0.42 4.52
CA ILE A 17 -2.58 0.71 3.61
C ILE A 17 -2.10 1.97 4.32
N PHE A 18 -2.56 2.21 5.54
CA PHE A 18 -2.07 3.30 6.38
C PHE A 18 -0.57 3.14 6.67
N THR A 19 -0.13 1.94 7.05
CA THR A 19 1.29 1.64 7.29
C THR A 19 2.11 1.84 6.02
N ASN A 20 1.63 1.35 4.88
CA ASN A 20 2.28 1.51 3.59
C ASN A 20 2.54 2.98 3.25
N TRP A 21 1.52 3.82 3.36
CA TRP A 21 1.61 5.24 3.03
C TRP A 21 2.43 6.02 4.03
N SER A 22 2.30 5.71 5.33
CA SER A 22 3.15 6.31 6.36
C SER A 22 4.63 5.98 6.13
N THR A 23 4.94 4.75 5.68
CA THR A 23 6.29 4.34 5.32
C THR A 23 6.81 5.12 4.11
N TRP A 24 5.96 5.38 3.12
CA TRP A 24 6.30 6.23 1.97
C TRP A 24 6.59 7.67 2.39
N ILE A 25 5.74 8.27 3.20
CA ILE A 25 5.95 9.64 3.72
C ILE A 25 7.26 9.68 4.50
N TYR A 26 7.51 8.70 5.37
CA TYR A 26 8.79 8.58 6.08
C TYR A 26 9.98 8.51 5.13
N ALA A 27 9.89 7.72 4.05
CA ALA A 27 10.95 7.61 3.06
C ALA A 27 11.26 8.93 2.37
N VAL A 28 10.22 9.70 2.01
CA VAL A 28 10.37 11.01 1.38
C VAL A 28 11.05 11.99 2.34
N VAL A 29 10.57 12.08 3.58
CA VAL A 29 11.07 13.04 4.58
C VAL A 29 12.52 12.71 5.02
N THR A 30 12.89 11.42 5.04
CA THR A 30 14.23 10.97 5.45
C THR A 30 15.19 10.72 4.28
N ASN A 31 14.84 11.13 3.06
CA ASN A 31 15.64 10.93 1.84
C ASN A 31 15.95 9.44 1.54
N LYS A 32 15.04 8.52 1.92
CA LYS A 32 15.11 7.08 1.66
C LYS A 32 14.24 6.63 0.49
N ILE A 33 13.99 7.51 -0.47
CA ILE A 33 13.09 7.24 -1.62
C ILE A 33 13.60 6.07 -2.45
N ILE A 34 14.93 5.95 -2.63
CA ILE A 34 15.53 4.83 -3.39
C ILE A 34 15.24 3.50 -2.69
N ASP A 35 15.39 3.46 -1.36
CA ASP A 35 15.07 2.29 -0.54
C ASP A 35 13.57 1.91 -0.67
N ALA A 36 12.66 2.86 -0.51
CA ALA A 36 11.22 2.63 -0.68
C ALA A 36 10.86 2.17 -2.10
N SER A 37 11.48 2.77 -3.13
CA SER A 37 11.27 2.42 -4.53
C SER A 37 11.66 0.98 -4.83
N PHE A 38 12.64 0.43 -4.11
CA PHE A 38 13.03 -0.97 -4.23
C PHE A 38 11.86 -1.92 -3.93
N GLY A 39 10.96 -1.53 -3.04
CA GLY A 39 9.74 -2.27 -2.73
C GLY A 39 8.87 -2.55 -3.96
N TYR A 40 8.81 -1.63 -4.92
CA TYR A 40 8.02 -1.82 -6.14
C TYR A 40 8.55 -2.93 -7.04
N PHE A 41 9.83 -3.24 -6.98
CA PHE A 41 10.40 -4.37 -7.72
C PHE A 41 10.10 -5.71 -7.01
N ILE A 42 9.96 -5.69 -5.69
CA ILE A 42 9.64 -6.89 -4.90
C ILE A 42 8.12 -7.20 -4.96
N MET A 43 7.26 -6.17 -5.02
CA MET A 43 5.81 -6.33 -5.03
C MET A 43 5.28 -7.35 -6.05
N PRO A 44 5.66 -7.33 -7.35
CA PRO A 44 5.17 -8.30 -8.32
C PRO A 44 5.51 -9.73 -7.94
N ILE A 45 6.71 -9.96 -7.39
CA ILE A 45 7.16 -11.29 -6.94
C ILE A 45 6.24 -11.78 -5.81
N LEU A 46 6.05 -10.95 -4.79
CA LEU A 46 5.19 -11.29 -3.65
C LEU A 46 3.73 -11.46 -4.06
N SER A 47 3.22 -10.60 -4.96
CA SER A 47 1.84 -10.67 -5.44
C SER A 47 1.57 -11.98 -6.18
N VAL A 48 2.46 -12.38 -7.10
CA VAL A 48 2.35 -13.66 -7.80
C VAL A 48 2.48 -14.83 -6.83
N PHE A 49 3.45 -14.78 -5.92
CA PHE A 49 3.64 -15.82 -4.91
C PHE A 49 2.40 -16.00 -4.04
N PHE A 50 1.83 -14.90 -3.53
CA PHE A 50 0.60 -14.95 -2.73
C PHE A 50 -0.63 -15.34 -3.56
N GLY A 51 -0.73 -14.92 -4.81
CA GLY A 51 -1.80 -15.34 -5.73
C GLY A 51 -1.81 -16.86 -5.93
N ILE A 52 -0.66 -17.44 -6.22
CA ILE A 52 -0.53 -18.89 -6.39
C ILE A 52 -0.79 -19.62 -5.07
N LEU A 53 -0.15 -19.20 -3.97
CA LEU A 53 -0.18 -19.92 -2.69
C LEU A 53 -1.54 -19.84 -1.99
N PHE A 54 -2.16 -18.65 -1.93
CA PHE A 54 -3.34 -18.41 -1.12
C PHE A 54 -4.65 -18.32 -1.92
N LEU A 55 -4.58 -17.90 -3.20
CA LEU A 55 -5.75 -17.81 -4.07
C LEU A 55 -5.85 -18.98 -5.04
N LYS A 56 -4.80 -19.83 -5.12
CA LYS A 56 -4.71 -20.94 -6.07
C LYS A 56 -4.88 -20.47 -7.52
N GLU A 57 -4.35 -19.29 -7.82
CA GLU A 57 -4.38 -18.76 -9.19
C GLU A 57 -3.60 -19.68 -10.14
N PRO A 58 -4.11 -19.87 -11.38
CA PRO A 58 -3.41 -20.66 -12.36
C PRO A 58 -2.08 -19.98 -12.73
N TYR A 59 -1.05 -20.80 -12.90
CA TYR A 59 0.27 -20.34 -13.34
C TYR A 59 0.67 -21.07 -14.61
N ASN A 60 1.43 -20.38 -15.45
CA ASN A 60 2.03 -20.95 -16.63
C ASN A 60 3.56 -20.75 -16.63
N LYS A 61 4.25 -21.42 -17.56
CA LYS A 61 5.72 -21.34 -17.66
C LYS A 61 6.22 -19.90 -17.86
N GLN A 62 5.49 -19.09 -18.62
CA GLN A 62 5.85 -17.69 -18.89
C GLN A 62 5.77 -16.84 -17.63
N LYS A 63 4.71 -17.01 -16.82
CA LYS A 63 4.54 -16.31 -15.53
C LYS A 63 5.66 -16.68 -14.55
N ILE A 64 6.00 -17.96 -14.45
CA ILE A 64 7.10 -18.42 -13.60
C ILE A 64 8.43 -17.84 -14.08
N LEU A 65 8.71 -17.87 -15.38
CA LEU A 65 9.94 -17.33 -15.95
C LEU A 65 10.06 -15.82 -15.68
N SER A 66 8.98 -15.07 -15.86
CA SER A 66 8.97 -13.63 -15.55
C SER A 66 9.28 -13.34 -14.08
N VAL A 67 8.67 -14.09 -13.16
CA VAL A 67 8.94 -13.95 -11.72
C VAL A 67 10.39 -14.30 -11.40
N LEU A 68 10.94 -15.36 -11.99
CA LEU A 68 12.34 -15.75 -11.80
C LEU A 68 13.31 -14.67 -12.30
N LEU A 69 13.06 -14.09 -13.48
CA LEU A 69 13.89 -13.01 -14.02
C LEU A 69 13.88 -11.78 -13.12
N VAL A 70 12.70 -11.39 -12.62
CA VAL A 70 12.58 -10.27 -11.67
C VAL A 70 13.27 -10.62 -10.35
N ALA A 71 13.10 -11.84 -9.83
CA ALA A 71 13.75 -12.28 -8.60
C ALA A 71 15.29 -12.27 -8.70
N ILE A 72 15.84 -12.69 -9.84
CA ILE A 72 17.29 -12.61 -10.10
C ILE A 72 17.76 -11.16 -10.14
N SER A 73 17.01 -10.28 -10.81
CA SER A 73 17.34 -8.85 -10.91
C SER A 73 17.30 -8.17 -9.54
N VAL A 74 16.27 -8.47 -8.74
CA VAL A 74 16.13 -7.98 -7.36
C VAL A 74 17.26 -8.52 -6.49
N GLY A 75 17.59 -9.81 -6.60
CA GLY A 75 18.71 -10.42 -5.89
C GLY A 75 20.04 -9.75 -6.22
N TYR A 76 20.31 -9.49 -7.49
CA TYR A 76 21.49 -8.76 -7.93
C TYR A 76 21.55 -7.34 -7.34
N LEU A 77 20.43 -6.62 -7.36
CA LEU A 77 20.35 -5.29 -6.75
C LEU A 77 20.62 -5.34 -5.25
N LEU A 78 20.04 -6.30 -4.53
CA LEU A 78 20.25 -6.48 -3.08
C LEU A 78 21.73 -6.70 -2.73
N LEU A 79 22.45 -7.46 -3.54
CA LEU A 79 23.90 -7.69 -3.32
C LEU A 79 24.74 -6.42 -3.43
N ASN A 80 24.24 -5.41 -4.16
CA ASN A 80 24.90 -4.12 -4.36
C ASN A 80 24.39 -3.01 -3.42
N PHE A 81 23.41 -3.29 -2.59
CA PHE A 81 22.94 -2.36 -1.56
C PHE A 81 23.91 -2.37 -0.37
N ALA A 82 24.27 -1.18 0.11
CA ALA A 82 25.14 -1.04 1.28
C ALA A 82 24.49 -1.55 2.59
N SER A 83 23.16 -1.62 2.62
CA SER A 83 22.37 -2.10 3.77
C SER A 83 21.05 -2.71 3.29
N VAL A 84 20.42 -3.53 4.13
CA VAL A 84 19.11 -4.12 3.81
C VAL A 84 18.06 -3.00 3.64
N PRO A 85 17.32 -2.95 2.51
CA PRO A 85 16.33 -1.91 2.23
C PRO A 85 15.02 -2.16 3.01
N TRP A 86 15.05 -1.96 4.33
CA TRP A 86 13.91 -2.25 5.22
C TRP A 86 12.65 -1.48 4.86
N VAL A 87 12.80 -0.22 4.44
CA VAL A 87 11.67 0.61 4.03
C VAL A 87 10.98 0.01 2.80
N GLY A 88 11.77 -0.39 1.80
CA GLY A 88 11.26 -1.06 0.60
C GLY A 88 10.59 -2.40 0.92
N LEU A 89 11.15 -3.18 1.85
CA LEU A 89 10.54 -4.44 2.27
C LEU A 89 9.18 -4.20 2.94
N ILE A 90 9.07 -3.23 3.85
CA ILE A 90 7.79 -2.89 4.50
C ILE A 90 6.75 -2.48 3.45
N VAL A 91 7.13 -1.62 2.50
CA VAL A 91 6.25 -1.19 1.40
C VAL A 91 5.79 -2.39 0.58
N ALA A 92 6.71 -3.30 0.19
CA ALA A 92 6.38 -4.48 -0.61
C ALA A 92 5.43 -5.44 0.11
N PHE A 93 5.73 -5.79 1.37
CA PHE A 93 4.92 -6.73 2.13
C PHE A 93 3.54 -6.17 2.47
N THR A 94 3.46 -4.93 2.95
CA THR A 94 2.18 -4.31 3.32
C THR A 94 1.25 -4.21 2.12
N TRP A 95 1.76 -3.79 0.97
CA TRP A 95 0.97 -3.72 -0.26
C TRP A 95 0.52 -5.08 -0.78
N SER A 96 1.43 -6.06 -0.81
CA SER A 96 1.12 -7.40 -1.33
C SER A 96 0.10 -8.14 -0.45
N ILE A 97 0.21 -7.99 0.89
CA ILE A 97 -0.78 -8.55 1.83
C ILE A 97 -2.11 -7.80 1.72
N TYR A 98 -2.09 -6.46 1.59
CA TYR A 98 -3.27 -5.65 1.33
C TYR A 98 -4.03 -6.16 0.11
N SER A 99 -3.35 -6.29 -1.03
CA SER A 99 -3.94 -6.76 -2.29
C SER A 99 -4.52 -8.18 -2.17
N LEU A 100 -3.80 -9.09 -1.50
CA LEU A 100 -4.26 -10.44 -1.23
C LEU A 100 -5.57 -10.46 -0.40
N LEU A 101 -5.61 -9.68 0.68
CA LEU A 101 -6.79 -9.63 1.54
C LEU A 101 -7.98 -8.98 0.83
N ARG A 102 -7.74 -7.91 0.07
CA ARG A 102 -8.78 -7.25 -0.74
C ARG A 102 -9.41 -8.22 -1.74
N LYS A 103 -8.63 -9.08 -2.40
CA LYS A 103 -9.14 -10.12 -3.30
C LYS A 103 -10.03 -11.15 -2.58
N LYS A 104 -9.85 -11.36 -1.27
CA LYS A 104 -10.65 -12.30 -0.46
C LYS A 104 -11.96 -11.70 0.09
N ILE A 105 -12.14 -10.39 -0.02
CA ILE A 105 -13.30 -9.68 0.50
C ILE A 105 -14.34 -9.58 -0.62
N SER A 106 -15.61 -9.87 -0.28
CA SER A 106 -16.74 -9.80 -1.25
C SER A 106 -17.41 -8.42 -1.27
N VAL A 107 -16.79 -7.40 -0.65
CA VAL A 107 -17.31 -6.02 -0.61
C VAL A 107 -16.79 -5.27 -1.83
N GLU A 108 -17.65 -4.51 -2.48
CA GLU A 108 -17.28 -3.66 -3.62
C GLU A 108 -16.15 -2.70 -3.26
N SER A 109 -15.30 -2.39 -4.24
CA SER A 109 -14.04 -1.65 -4.01
C SER A 109 -14.27 -0.26 -3.41
N ASP A 110 -15.30 0.47 -3.84
CA ASP A 110 -15.69 1.79 -3.34
C ASP A 110 -16.19 1.75 -1.89
N ILE A 111 -17.10 0.83 -1.58
CA ILE A 111 -17.59 0.62 -0.22
C ILE A 111 -16.45 0.18 0.71
N GLY A 112 -15.59 -0.71 0.23
CA GLY A 112 -14.43 -1.17 1.00
C GLY A 112 -13.47 -0.05 1.33
N LEU A 113 -13.12 0.80 0.36
CA LEU A 113 -12.27 1.99 0.58
C LEU A 113 -12.89 2.99 1.56
N LEU A 114 -14.21 3.20 1.46
CA LEU A 114 -14.91 4.07 2.40
C LEU A 114 -14.80 3.53 3.83
N ILE A 115 -15.03 2.23 4.04
CA ILE A 115 -14.96 1.62 5.37
C ILE A 115 -13.51 1.65 5.90
N GLU A 116 -12.51 1.34 5.07
CA GLU A 116 -11.09 1.46 5.43
C GLU A 116 -10.74 2.88 5.86
N SER A 117 -11.18 3.89 5.11
CA SER A 117 -10.99 5.29 5.46
C SER A 117 -11.64 5.66 6.78
N LEU A 118 -12.88 5.20 7.02
CA LEU A 118 -13.57 5.46 8.29
C LEU A 118 -12.86 4.81 9.48
N TYR A 119 -12.28 3.63 9.33
CA TYR A 119 -11.51 3.00 10.39
C TYR A 119 -10.21 3.75 10.73
N ILE A 120 -9.55 4.32 9.73
CA ILE A 120 -8.28 5.03 9.90
C ILE A 120 -8.48 6.49 10.31
N THR A 121 -9.62 7.10 10.00
CA THR A 121 -9.91 8.50 10.33
C THR A 121 -9.68 8.85 11.81
N PRO A 122 -10.14 8.07 12.80
CA PRO A 122 -9.88 8.39 14.21
C PRO A 122 -8.38 8.45 14.56
N LEU A 123 -7.60 7.51 14.00
CA LEU A 123 -6.14 7.49 14.18
C LEU A 123 -5.48 8.69 13.52
N ALA A 124 -5.89 9.03 12.30
CA ALA A 124 -5.38 10.20 11.58
C ALA A 124 -5.70 11.50 12.31
N LEU A 125 -6.91 11.64 12.85
CA LEU A 125 -7.31 12.80 13.66
C LEU A 125 -6.51 12.90 14.97
N LEU A 126 -6.24 11.76 15.62
CA LEU A 126 -5.40 11.73 16.81
C LEU A 126 -3.97 12.19 16.52
N ILE A 127 -3.36 11.68 15.44
CA ILE A 127 -2.02 12.09 15.02
C ILE A 127 -1.99 13.59 14.68
N PHE A 128 -2.98 14.06 13.92
CA PHE A 128 -3.11 15.48 13.58
C PHE A 128 -3.22 16.36 14.86
N TYR A 129 -4.03 15.94 15.82
CA TYR A 129 -4.18 16.63 17.11
C TYR A 129 -2.85 16.69 17.89
N LEU A 130 -2.12 15.57 17.98
CA LEU A 130 -0.82 15.52 18.67
C LEU A 130 0.21 16.45 18.02
N ILE A 131 0.31 16.43 16.68
CA ILE A 131 1.22 17.31 15.92
C ILE A 131 0.85 18.78 16.13
N THR A 132 -0.45 19.09 16.24
CA THR A 132 -0.93 20.46 16.45
C THR A 132 -0.56 20.99 17.85
N ILE A 133 -0.65 20.15 18.87
CA ILE A 133 -0.27 20.52 20.26
C ILE A 133 1.25 20.80 20.34
N ASP A 134 2.07 20.01 19.67
CA ASP A 134 3.53 20.18 19.66
C ASP A 134 3.98 21.42 18.85
N GLY A 135 3.06 22.18 18.27
CA GLY A 135 3.35 23.39 17.49
C GLY A 135 4.04 23.12 16.15
N ASN A 136 4.14 21.86 15.73
CA ASN A 136 4.83 21.41 14.52
C ASN A 136 3.87 21.24 13.32
N TYR A 137 2.75 21.96 13.28
CA TYR A 137 1.83 21.83 12.16
C TYR A 137 2.13 22.87 11.07
N TYR A 138 2.15 22.40 9.83
CA TYR A 138 2.34 23.23 8.63
C TYR A 138 1.06 23.42 7.82
N PHE A 139 -0.07 22.90 8.31
CA PHE A 139 -1.36 23.14 7.69
C PHE A 139 -1.79 24.56 7.99
N SER A 140 -1.65 25.45 7.01
CA SER A 140 -2.09 26.85 7.12
C SER A 140 -3.05 27.18 5.99
N ILE A 141 -4.27 27.58 6.37
CA ILE A 141 -5.23 28.16 5.43
C ILE A 141 -4.70 29.51 4.89
N ASN A 142 -3.74 30.10 5.59
CA ASN A 142 -3.11 31.37 5.19
C ASN A 142 -2.15 31.22 4.00
N ASP A 143 -1.73 29.99 3.65
CA ASP A 143 -1.01 29.71 2.41
C ASP A 143 -1.91 28.92 1.44
N PRO A 144 -2.56 29.61 0.48
CA PRO A 144 -3.48 29.00 -0.47
C PRO A 144 -2.83 27.90 -1.31
N LYS A 145 -1.52 27.99 -1.57
CA LYS A 145 -0.78 27.02 -2.37
C LYS A 145 -0.62 25.70 -1.61
N ILE A 146 -0.24 25.77 -0.34
CA ILE A 146 -0.14 24.56 0.52
C ILE A 146 -1.52 23.94 0.71
N ALA A 147 -2.54 24.76 1.03
CA ALA A 147 -3.90 24.28 1.18
C ALA A 147 -4.44 23.58 -0.08
N PHE A 148 -4.15 24.12 -1.27
CA PHE A 148 -4.52 23.51 -2.55
C PHE A 148 -3.88 22.13 -2.75
N TRP A 149 -2.55 21.99 -2.52
CA TRP A 149 -1.88 20.72 -2.67
C TRP A 149 -2.34 19.68 -1.66
N LEU A 150 -2.61 20.08 -0.42
CA LEU A 150 -3.16 19.18 0.60
C LEU A 150 -4.57 18.70 0.26
N PHE A 151 -5.43 19.60 -0.25
CA PHE A 151 -6.75 19.22 -0.74
C PHE A 151 -6.67 18.25 -1.93
N LEU A 152 -5.76 18.49 -2.86
CA LEU A 152 -5.59 17.67 -4.05
C LEU A 152 -5.01 16.29 -3.73
N ALA A 153 -4.23 16.16 -2.66
CA ALA A 153 -3.61 14.90 -2.24
C ALA A 153 -4.65 13.78 -2.03
N GLY A 154 -5.83 14.08 -1.48
CA GLY A 154 -6.90 13.11 -1.29
C GLY A 154 -7.36 12.45 -2.61
N PRO A 155 -7.88 13.20 -3.59
CA PRO A 155 -8.26 12.65 -4.89
C PRO A 155 -7.12 11.96 -5.63
N MET A 156 -5.90 12.52 -5.60
CA MET A 156 -4.72 11.94 -6.26
C MET A 156 -4.31 10.59 -5.69
N THR A 157 -4.68 10.29 -4.47
CA THR A 157 -4.40 8.99 -3.85
C THR A 157 -5.57 8.01 -3.98
N VAL A 158 -6.79 8.48 -3.78
CA VAL A 158 -7.99 7.61 -3.80
C VAL A 158 -8.29 7.09 -5.21
N ILE A 159 -8.17 7.93 -6.24
CA ILE A 159 -8.51 7.54 -7.61
C ILE A 159 -7.61 6.40 -8.13
N PRO A 160 -6.27 6.47 -8.06
CA PRO A 160 -5.41 5.36 -8.48
C PRO A 160 -5.62 4.09 -7.66
N LEU A 161 -5.84 4.23 -6.34
CA LEU A 161 -6.09 3.08 -5.47
C LEU A 161 -7.41 2.38 -5.83
N PHE A 162 -8.47 3.15 -6.10
CA PHE A 162 -9.73 2.60 -6.56
C PHE A 162 -9.60 1.86 -7.89
N LEU A 163 -8.90 2.45 -8.86
CA LEU A 163 -8.65 1.82 -10.17
C LEU A 163 -7.80 0.54 -10.02
N PHE A 164 -6.80 0.56 -9.15
CA PHE A 164 -6.00 -0.63 -8.84
C PHE A 164 -6.88 -1.75 -8.28
N LEU A 165 -7.75 -1.47 -7.31
CA LEU A 165 -8.63 -2.47 -6.72
C LEU A 165 -9.62 -3.04 -7.73
N LYS A 166 -10.18 -2.20 -8.59
CA LYS A 166 -11.02 -2.68 -9.71
C LYS A 166 -10.24 -3.60 -10.66
N GLY A 167 -8.98 -3.28 -10.94
CA GLY A 167 -8.09 -4.15 -11.71
C GLY A 167 -7.85 -5.50 -11.04
N VAL A 168 -7.59 -5.52 -9.73
CA VAL A 168 -7.40 -6.74 -8.94
C VAL A 168 -8.66 -7.61 -8.95
N ASP A 169 -9.85 -7.00 -8.85
CA ASP A 169 -11.12 -7.72 -8.92
C ASP A 169 -11.32 -8.41 -10.27
N LEU A 170 -10.90 -7.77 -11.36
CA LEU A 170 -11.08 -8.26 -12.73
C LEU A 170 -10.00 -9.25 -13.19
N ALA A 171 -8.73 -8.99 -12.88
CA ALA A 171 -7.59 -9.68 -13.48
C ALA A 171 -6.83 -10.62 -12.54
N GLY A 172 -7.03 -10.54 -11.22
CA GLY A 172 -6.21 -11.26 -10.24
C GLY A 172 -4.98 -10.47 -9.79
N LEU A 173 -4.08 -11.11 -9.05
CA LEU A 173 -2.92 -10.44 -8.43
C LEU A 173 -1.66 -10.42 -9.33
N GLY A 174 -1.62 -11.22 -10.36
CA GLY A 174 -0.44 -11.35 -11.20
C GLY A 174 -0.67 -11.79 -12.63
#